data_20ffc7605967ff872f5aab8592cb0195
#
_entry.id   20ffc7605967ff872f5aab8592cb0195
#
_cell.length_a   1.000
_cell.length_b   1.000
_cell.length_c   1.000
_cell.angle_alpha   90.00
_cell.angle_beta   90.00
_cell.angle_gamma   90.00
#
_symmetry.space_group_name_H-M   'P 1'
#
loop_
_entity.id
_entity.type
_entity.pdbx_description
1 polymer ?
#
loop_
_entity_poly.entity_id
_entity_poly.type
_entity_poly.pdbx_seq_one_letter_code
_entity_poly.pdbx_strand_id
1 'polypeptide(L)'
;LEKLPHKNLFYFGFIVVFIFIGLSYWQLMRHQEDQLIIESIDSKDNINQISLSQLYDEKNKFEEFSKIQLTENIKDIDLVRTWYLRSRVHNGENGYHLINLYKTNLDEYLLINNGWVPLNEKVDKTSLYKNSFFKGRLLNYDIQGVGQDDIPDSEYLFRIDKSFIESEAGVVLPEFYIVLIDDCGSGVECINLEEPYDAPHLSYAFQWAFFALCLTIVVLRRNNLITWKK
;
A
#
# COMPACT_ATOMS: atom_id res chain seq x y z
N LEU A 1 27.35 -32.66 -25.29
CA LEU A 1 25.88 -32.74 -25.08
C LEU A 1 25.24 -34.02 -25.62
N GLU A 2 25.87 -34.71 -26.57
CA GLU A 2 25.35 -36.00 -27.14
C GLU A 2 25.36 -37.18 -26.15
N LYS A 3 26.09 -37.09 -25.05
CA LYS A 3 26.27 -38.16 -24.04
C LYS A 3 25.36 -38.03 -22.80
N LEU A 4 24.38 -37.12 -22.80
CA LEU A 4 23.48 -36.95 -21.65
C LEU A 4 22.40 -38.08 -21.68
N PRO A 5 22.30 -38.94 -20.65
CA PRO A 5 21.34 -40.04 -20.63
C PRO A 5 19.89 -39.59 -20.59
N HIS A 6 19.61 -38.36 -20.06
CA HIS A 6 18.27 -37.81 -19.94
C HIS A 6 18.21 -36.37 -20.51
N LYS A 7 18.49 -36.21 -21.79
CA LYS A 7 18.65 -34.93 -22.48
C LYS A 7 17.42 -34.00 -22.34
N ASN A 8 16.22 -34.54 -22.51
CA ASN A 8 14.99 -33.75 -22.40
C ASN A 8 14.77 -33.26 -20.96
N LEU A 9 15.01 -34.10 -19.97
CA LEU A 9 14.93 -33.75 -18.56
C LEU A 9 15.97 -32.68 -18.18
N PHE A 10 17.16 -32.76 -18.78
CA PHE A 10 18.22 -31.77 -18.58
C PHE A 10 17.77 -30.38 -19.02
N TYR A 11 17.29 -30.23 -20.26
CA TYR A 11 16.86 -28.96 -20.78
C TYR A 11 15.64 -28.42 -20.03
N PHE A 12 14.62 -29.26 -19.79
CA PHE A 12 13.45 -28.88 -19.04
C PHE A 12 13.80 -28.41 -17.60
N GLY A 13 14.65 -29.18 -16.93
CA GLY A 13 15.12 -28.84 -15.59
C GLY A 13 15.85 -27.50 -15.53
N PHE A 14 16.69 -27.20 -16.51
CA PHE A 14 17.38 -25.91 -16.59
C PHE A 14 16.39 -24.74 -16.85
N ILE A 15 15.38 -24.94 -17.68
CA ILE A 15 14.33 -23.92 -17.88
C ILE A 15 13.66 -23.58 -16.53
N VAL A 16 13.29 -24.60 -15.75
CA VAL A 16 12.66 -24.39 -14.44
C VAL A 16 13.63 -23.72 -13.44
N VAL A 17 14.92 -24.08 -13.47
CA VAL A 17 15.95 -23.41 -12.65
C VAL A 17 16.02 -21.91 -12.98
N PHE A 18 16.01 -21.55 -14.27
CA PHE A 18 16.01 -20.13 -14.66
C PHE A 18 14.75 -19.39 -14.21
N ILE A 19 13.60 -20.05 -14.23
CA ILE A 19 12.35 -19.47 -13.68
C ILE A 19 12.51 -19.20 -12.18
N PHE A 20 13.03 -20.14 -11.40
CA PHE A 20 13.24 -19.96 -9.96
C PHE A 20 14.25 -18.83 -9.65
N ILE A 21 15.32 -18.73 -10.42
CA ILE A 21 16.27 -17.62 -10.31
C ILE A 21 15.60 -16.28 -10.61
N GLY A 22 14.75 -16.23 -11.66
CA GLY A 22 13.99 -15.04 -12.01
C GLY A 22 13.00 -14.62 -10.90
N LEU A 23 12.31 -15.58 -10.30
CA LEU A 23 11.40 -15.33 -9.16
C LEU A 23 12.16 -14.87 -7.92
N SER A 24 13.32 -15.45 -7.63
CA SER A 24 14.21 -15.01 -6.55
C SER A 24 14.65 -13.56 -6.75
N TYR A 25 15.11 -13.23 -7.96
CA TYR A 25 15.53 -11.88 -8.31
C TYR A 25 14.36 -10.88 -8.20
N TRP A 26 13.19 -11.23 -8.70
CA TRP A 26 11.99 -10.38 -8.60
C TRP A 26 11.61 -10.08 -7.14
N GLN A 27 11.68 -11.08 -6.25
CA GLN A 27 11.43 -10.90 -4.83
C GLN A 27 12.45 -9.96 -4.17
N LEU A 28 13.73 -10.04 -4.57
CA LEU A 28 14.76 -9.12 -4.07
C LEU A 28 14.49 -7.68 -4.52
N MET A 29 14.09 -7.49 -5.78
CA MET A 29 13.74 -6.15 -6.28
C MET A 29 12.56 -5.55 -5.50
N ARG A 30 11.50 -6.36 -5.25
CA ARG A 30 10.37 -5.91 -4.43
C ARG A 30 10.79 -5.52 -3.01
N HIS A 31 11.64 -6.33 -2.38
CA HIS A 31 12.18 -5.98 -1.07
C HIS A 31 12.96 -4.66 -1.08
N GLN A 32 13.74 -4.38 -2.12
CA GLN A 32 14.45 -3.11 -2.25
C GLN A 32 13.49 -1.92 -2.46
N GLU A 33 12.44 -2.09 -3.26
CA GLU A 33 11.40 -1.07 -3.45
C GLU A 33 10.76 -0.70 -2.11
N ASP A 34 10.37 -1.69 -1.30
CA ASP A 34 9.79 -1.48 0.03
C ASP A 34 10.75 -0.71 0.97
N GLN A 35 12.04 -1.07 0.96
CA GLN A 35 13.05 -0.38 1.78
C GLN A 35 13.21 1.10 1.35
N LEU A 36 13.18 1.41 0.05
CA LEU A 36 13.26 2.78 -0.45
C LEU A 36 12.03 3.61 0.00
N ILE A 37 10.84 3.01 0.02
CA ILE A 37 9.63 3.66 0.51
C ILE A 37 9.80 3.99 2.00
N ILE A 38 10.22 3.03 2.83
CA ILE A 38 10.45 3.25 4.27
C ILE A 38 11.47 4.37 4.50
N GLU A 39 12.60 4.33 3.79
CA GLU A 39 13.63 5.38 3.89
C GLU A 39 13.07 6.76 3.50
N SER A 40 12.22 6.82 2.49
CA SER A 40 11.56 8.06 2.07
C SER A 40 10.61 8.61 3.13
N ILE A 41 9.91 7.73 3.84
CA ILE A 41 9.02 8.06 4.95
C ILE A 41 9.83 8.62 6.14
N ASP A 42 10.89 7.92 6.55
CA ASP A 42 11.76 8.32 7.67
C ASP A 42 12.42 9.69 7.42
N SER A 43 12.86 9.93 6.17
CA SER A 43 13.49 11.20 5.80
C SER A 43 12.56 12.42 5.90
N LYS A 44 11.22 12.19 5.91
CA LYS A 44 10.17 13.23 5.93
C LYS A 44 9.44 13.31 7.26
N ASP A 45 10.12 13.07 8.36
CA ASP A 45 9.49 12.99 9.70
C ASP A 45 9.22 14.35 10.35
N ASN A 46 9.70 15.43 9.75
CA ASN A 46 9.39 16.78 10.20
C ASN A 46 7.93 17.14 9.93
N ILE A 47 7.21 17.51 10.99
CA ILE A 47 5.79 17.92 10.88
C ILE A 47 5.71 19.35 10.34
N ASN A 48 5.08 19.51 9.20
CA ASN A 48 4.77 20.80 8.61
C ASN A 48 3.32 21.19 8.97
N GLN A 49 3.16 22.38 9.59
CA GLN A 49 1.81 22.94 9.77
C GLN A 49 1.38 23.61 8.48
N ILE A 50 0.26 23.15 7.92
CA ILE A 50 -0.28 23.65 6.67
C ILE A 50 -1.79 23.88 6.79
N SER A 51 -2.30 24.87 6.05
CA SER A 51 -3.75 25.03 5.88
C SER A 51 -4.25 24.20 4.69
N LEU A 52 -5.55 23.90 4.69
CA LEU A 52 -6.16 23.18 3.57
C LEU A 52 -6.02 23.96 2.25
N SER A 53 -6.16 25.29 2.28
CA SER A 53 -5.93 26.14 1.11
C SER A 53 -4.54 26.01 0.52
N GLN A 54 -3.52 25.71 1.32
CA GLN A 54 -2.17 25.45 0.83
C GLN A 54 -2.05 24.12 0.07
N LEU A 55 -2.91 23.12 0.38
CA LEU A 55 -2.97 21.87 -0.37
C LEU A 55 -3.57 22.06 -1.78
N TYR A 56 -4.44 23.07 -1.95
CA TYR A 56 -5.02 23.42 -3.24
C TYR A 56 -4.12 24.32 -4.10
N ASP A 57 -3.12 24.98 -3.50
CA ASP A 57 -2.21 25.86 -4.27
C ASP A 57 -1.16 25.02 -5.01
N GLU A 58 -1.31 24.89 -6.33
CA GLU A 58 -0.37 24.17 -7.21
C GLU A 58 1.08 24.69 -7.14
N LYS A 59 1.30 25.89 -6.59
CA LYS A 59 2.65 26.45 -6.38
C LYS A 59 3.37 25.78 -5.22
N ASN A 60 2.62 25.20 -4.26
CA ASN A 60 3.18 24.48 -3.15
C ASN A 60 3.49 23.05 -3.61
N LYS A 61 4.77 22.76 -3.82
CA LYS A 61 5.23 21.41 -4.17
C LYS A 61 5.35 20.58 -2.89
N PHE A 62 4.28 19.92 -2.54
CA PHE A 62 4.34 18.87 -1.54
C PHE A 62 4.93 17.60 -2.14
N GLU A 63 5.59 16.83 -1.30
CA GLU A 63 6.10 15.52 -1.67
C GLU A 63 5.25 14.44 -1.01
N GLU A 64 5.08 13.32 -1.69
CA GLU A 64 4.44 12.15 -1.13
C GLU A 64 5.13 11.72 0.20
N PHE A 65 4.36 11.19 1.13
CA PHE A 65 4.76 10.84 2.50
C PHE A 65 5.14 12.02 3.41
N SER A 66 5.07 13.28 2.96
CA SER A 66 5.30 14.42 3.85
C SER A 66 4.37 14.39 5.06
N LYS A 67 4.94 14.54 6.25
CA LYS A 67 4.19 14.57 7.51
C LYS A 67 3.64 15.96 7.75
N ILE A 68 2.34 16.05 7.93
CA ILE A 68 1.63 17.32 8.07
C ILE A 68 0.73 17.35 9.30
N GLN A 69 0.43 18.58 9.75
CA GLN A 69 -0.67 18.87 10.65
C GLN A 69 -1.50 19.99 10.04
N LEU A 70 -2.81 19.74 9.85
CA LEU A 70 -3.71 20.77 9.37
C LEU A 70 -3.91 21.85 10.45
N THR A 71 -4.01 23.11 9.99
CA THR A 71 -4.29 24.26 10.87
C THR A 71 -5.78 24.43 11.15
N GLU A 72 -6.64 23.85 10.33
CA GLU A 72 -8.08 23.84 10.53
C GLU A 72 -8.45 22.95 11.71
N ASN A 73 -9.35 23.48 12.57
CA ASN A 73 -9.84 22.71 13.70
C ASN A 73 -10.86 21.67 13.22
N ILE A 74 -10.76 20.43 13.72
CA ILE A 74 -11.69 19.35 13.39
C ILE A 74 -13.15 19.75 13.63
N LYS A 75 -13.43 20.63 14.60
CA LYS A 75 -14.78 21.12 14.90
C LYS A 75 -15.38 22.04 13.83
N ASP A 76 -14.52 22.57 12.97
CA ASP A 76 -14.91 23.47 11.88
C ASP A 76 -15.03 22.74 10.54
N ILE A 77 -14.98 21.40 10.58
CA ILE A 77 -14.98 20.52 9.40
C ILE A 77 -16.11 19.50 9.53
N ASP A 78 -17.00 19.45 8.56
CA ASP A 78 -18.14 18.54 8.52
C ASP A 78 -17.81 17.26 7.73
N LEU A 79 -18.20 16.10 8.28
CA LEU A 79 -18.14 14.83 7.57
C LEU A 79 -19.27 14.77 6.52
N VAL A 80 -18.91 14.70 5.25
CA VAL A 80 -19.84 14.66 4.11
C VAL A 80 -20.21 13.23 3.73
N ARG A 81 -19.19 12.37 3.56
CA ARG A 81 -19.37 10.98 3.12
C ARG A 81 -18.26 10.08 3.64
N THR A 82 -18.60 8.80 3.79
CA THR A 82 -17.66 7.75 4.20
C THR A 82 -17.72 6.61 3.20
N TRP A 83 -16.55 6.09 2.82
CA TRP A 83 -16.40 4.85 2.05
C TRP A 83 -15.51 3.87 2.79
N TYR A 84 -15.67 2.59 2.46
CA TYR A 84 -14.88 1.47 2.94
C TYR A 84 -13.98 0.95 1.81
N LEU A 85 -12.68 1.23 1.87
CA LEU A 85 -11.69 0.72 0.92
C LEU A 85 -11.41 -0.75 1.20
N ARG A 86 -11.74 -1.62 0.24
CA ARG A 86 -11.73 -3.08 0.38
C ARG A 86 -10.33 -3.69 0.36
N SER A 87 -10.29 -4.97 0.79
CA SER A 87 -9.11 -5.84 0.69
C SER A 87 -7.90 -5.29 1.43
N ARG A 88 -8.13 -4.81 2.66
CA ARG A 88 -7.08 -4.32 3.55
C ARG A 88 -6.85 -5.30 4.70
N VAL A 89 -5.61 -5.74 4.84
CA VAL A 89 -5.19 -6.65 5.91
C VAL A 89 -4.36 -5.85 6.91
N HIS A 90 -4.67 -6.01 8.20
CA HIS A 90 -3.91 -5.43 9.30
C HIS A 90 -3.74 -6.48 10.38
N ASN A 91 -2.52 -6.69 10.88
CA ASN A 91 -2.18 -7.72 11.87
C ASN A 91 -2.70 -9.14 11.52
N GLY A 92 -2.73 -9.49 10.22
CA GLY A 92 -3.22 -10.78 9.72
C GLY A 92 -4.74 -10.90 9.64
N GLU A 93 -5.50 -9.87 10.00
CA GLU A 93 -6.96 -9.81 9.90
C GLU A 93 -7.43 -9.02 8.69
N ASN A 94 -8.50 -9.49 8.03
CA ASN A 94 -9.11 -8.78 6.92
C ASN A 94 -10.01 -7.66 7.41
N GLY A 95 -9.96 -6.53 6.74
CA GLY A 95 -10.75 -5.36 7.07
C GLY A 95 -10.88 -4.37 5.92
N TYR A 96 -11.19 -3.14 6.27
CA TYR A 96 -11.33 -2.01 5.38
C TYR A 96 -10.48 -0.84 5.88
N HIS A 97 -10.03 0.04 4.97
CA HIS A 97 -9.68 1.38 5.38
C HIS A 97 -10.91 2.28 5.32
N LEU A 98 -11.05 3.13 6.31
CA LEU A 98 -12.13 4.09 6.41
C LEU A 98 -11.74 5.39 5.69
N ILE A 99 -12.38 5.66 4.55
CA ILE A 99 -12.11 6.84 3.71
C ILE A 99 -13.22 7.85 3.92
N ASN A 100 -12.88 8.99 4.48
CA ASN A 100 -13.83 10.05 4.83
C ASN A 100 -13.60 11.29 3.97
N LEU A 101 -14.69 11.82 3.42
CA LEU A 101 -14.74 13.12 2.77
C LEU A 101 -15.23 14.16 3.76
N TYR A 102 -14.44 15.17 4.00
CA TYR A 102 -14.75 16.28 4.87
C TYR A 102 -14.92 17.57 4.06
N LYS A 103 -15.70 18.51 4.61
CA LYS A 103 -15.95 19.83 4.06
C LYS A 103 -15.64 20.89 5.10
N THR A 104 -14.94 21.96 4.72
CA THR A 104 -14.71 23.14 5.55
C THR A 104 -15.79 24.18 5.36
N ASN A 105 -15.81 25.21 6.24
CA ASN A 105 -16.69 26.36 6.14
C ASN A 105 -16.47 27.21 4.87
N LEU A 106 -15.35 27.01 4.17
CA LEU A 106 -14.98 27.72 2.94
C LEU A 106 -15.32 26.94 1.66
N ASP A 107 -16.15 25.89 1.76
CA ASP A 107 -16.48 24.97 0.66
C ASP A 107 -15.27 24.21 0.07
N GLU A 108 -14.18 24.13 0.80
CA GLU A 108 -13.03 23.30 0.48
C GLU A 108 -13.27 21.87 1.00
N TYR A 109 -12.83 20.87 0.23
CA TYR A 109 -13.02 19.46 0.55
C TYR A 109 -11.68 18.77 0.82
N LEU A 110 -11.71 17.74 1.67
CA LEU A 110 -10.53 17.00 2.07
C LEU A 110 -10.86 15.52 2.16
N LEU A 111 -10.05 14.69 1.50
CA LEU A 111 -10.16 13.25 1.64
C LEU A 111 -9.16 12.74 2.67
N ILE A 112 -9.65 11.99 3.64
CA ILE A 112 -8.84 11.43 4.72
C ILE A 112 -9.05 9.92 4.80
N ASN A 113 -7.97 9.17 4.80
CA ASN A 113 -7.94 7.79 5.23
C ASN A 113 -7.73 7.78 6.75
N ASN A 114 -8.78 7.46 7.47
CA ASN A 114 -8.77 7.46 8.93
C ASN A 114 -8.03 6.27 9.54
N GLY A 115 -7.86 5.18 8.80
CA GLY A 115 -7.23 3.99 9.31
C GLY A 115 -8.00 2.72 8.97
N TRP A 116 -7.64 1.65 9.65
CA TRP A 116 -8.18 0.32 9.43
C TRP A 116 -9.29 -0.03 10.42
N VAL A 117 -10.29 -0.77 9.93
CA VAL A 117 -11.40 -1.32 10.72
C VAL A 117 -11.65 -2.77 10.32
N PRO A 118 -11.98 -3.68 11.28
CA PRO A 118 -12.28 -5.07 10.97
C PRO A 118 -13.60 -5.21 10.19
N LEU A 119 -13.75 -6.32 9.43
CA LEU A 119 -14.92 -6.58 8.58
C LEU A 119 -16.25 -6.58 9.35
N ASN A 120 -16.23 -6.98 10.60
CA ASN A 120 -17.42 -7.23 11.40
C ASN A 120 -17.82 -6.05 12.30
N GLU A 121 -17.04 -5.00 12.35
CA GLU A 121 -17.33 -3.83 13.15
C GLU A 121 -17.94 -2.72 12.29
N LYS A 122 -19.09 -2.20 12.76
CA LYS A 122 -19.65 -0.96 12.25
C LYS A 122 -19.08 0.18 13.08
N VAL A 123 -18.21 0.95 12.46
CA VAL A 123 -17.67 2.15 13.09
C VAL A 123 -18.79 3.18 13.20
N ASP A 124 -18.95 3.76 14.38
CA ASP A 124 -19.80 4.91 14.56
C ASP A 124 -19.21 6.10 13.76
N LYS A 125 -19.96 6.56 12.76
CA LYS A 125 -19.55 7.66 11.87
C LYS A 125 -19.31 8.98 12.61
N THR A 126 -19.73 9.06 13.86
CA THR A 126 -19.56 10.20 14.77
C THR A 126 -18.35 10.01 15.70
N SER A 127 -17.37 9.21 15.31
CA SER A 127 -16.21 8.92 16.16
C SER A 127 -15.55 10.21 16.64
N LEU A 128 -15.55 10.40 17.96
CA LEU A 128 -14.97 11.57 18.59
C LEU A 128 -13.43 11.50 18.52
N TYR A 129 -12.85 12.42 17.78
CA TYR A 129 -11.41 12.63 17.82
C TYR A 129 -11.00 13.26 19.15
N LYS A 130 -9.86 12.85 19.68
CA LYS A 130 -9.28 13.42 20.92
C LYS A 130 -8.54 14.72 20.64
N ASN A 131 -7.87 14.77 19.50
CA ASN A 131 -7.10 15.91 19.05
C ASN A 131 -8.01 16.98 18.41
N SER A 132 -7.52 18.22 18.40
CA SER A 132 -8.24 19.32 17.74
C SER A 132 -7.87 19.47 16.26
N PHE A 133 -6.81 18.80 15.80
CA PHE A 133 -6.27 18.93 14.46
C PHE A 133 -5.91 17.58 13.88
N PHE A 134 -6.11 17.43 12.57
CA PHE A 134 -5.66 16.25 11.87
C PHE A 134 -4.14 16.25 11.69
N LYS A 135 -3.51 15.14 12.05
CA LYS A 135 -2.12 14.83 11.73
C LYS A 135 -2.04 13.63 10.84
N GLY A 136 -1.26 13.73 9.78
CA GLY A 136 -1.16 12.64 8.82
C GLY A 136 0.02 12.77 7.89
N ARG A 137 0.06 11.87 6.91
CA ARG A 137 0.98 11.91 5.78
C ARG A 137 0.20 12.11 4.49
N LEU A 138 0.79 12.90 3.57
CA LEU A 138 0.25 13.10 2.23
C LEU A 138 0.55 11.90 1.36
N LEU A 139 -0.47 11.38 0.68
CA LEU A 139 -0.31 10.30 -0.30
C LEU A 139 -0.94 10.69 -1.64
N ASN A 140 -0.34 10.18 -2.71
CA ASN A 140 -0.89 10.27 -4.06
C ASN A 140 -2.13 9.40 -4.20
N TYR A 141 -3.06 9.83 -5.06
CA TYR A 141 -4.20 9.00 -5.45
C TYR A 141 -3.76 7.81 -6.29
N ASP A 142 -4.55 6.75 -6.26
CA ASP A 142 -4.31 5.56 -7.07
C ASP A 142 -4.41 5.88 -8.57
N ILE A 143 -3.67 5.15 -9.39
CA ILE A 143 -3.68 5.33 -10.85
C ILE A 143 -5.01 4.84 -11.40
N GLN A 144 -5.71 5.70 -12.14
CA GLN A 144 -6.97 5.38 -12.80
C GLN A 144 -6.80 4.21 -13.78
N GLY A 145 -7.81 3.31 -13.82
CA GLY A 145 -7.84 2.18 -14.75
C GLY A 145 -6.98 0.98 -14.33
N VAL A 146 -6.29 1.03 -13.18
CA VAL A 146 -5.56 -0.12 -12.64
C VAL A 146 -6.42 -0.87 -11.63
N GLY A 147 -6.70 -2.15 -11.88
CA GLY A 147 -7.51 -3.01 -11.02
C GLY A 147 -9.00 -3.00 -11.35
N GLN A 148 -9.84 -3.36 -10.38
CA GLN A 148 -11.30 -3.39 -10.53
C GLN A 148 -11.87 -1.97 -10.46
N ASP A 149 -12.85 -1.68 -11.33
CA ASP A 149 -13.52 -0.38 -11.32
C ASP A 149 -14.46 -0.23 -10.12
N ASP A 150 -14.49 0.98 -9.57
CA ASP A 150 -15.41 1.35 -8.51
C ASP A 150 -16.83 1.50 -9.07
N ILE A 151 -17.83 1.20 -8.23
CA ILE A 151 -19.25 1.19 -8.61
C ILE A 151 -19.89 2.46 -8.05
N PRO A 152 -20.56 3.28 -8.89
CA PRO A 152 -21.29 4.45 -8.43
C PRO A 152 -22.32 4.10 -7.33
N ASP A 153 -22.57 5.04 -6.45
CA ASP A 153 -23.48 4.93 -5.28
C ASP A 153 -23.10 3.81 -4.28
N SER A 154 -21.94 3.19 -4.43
CA SER A 154 -21.43 2.18 -3.49
C SER A 154 -20.82 2.83 -2.25
N GLU A 155 -20.99 2.18 -1.08
CA GLU A 155 -20.23 2.51 0.13
C GLU A 155 -18.80 1.92 0.10
N TYR A 156 -18.47 1.11 -0.91
CA TYR A 156 -17.19 0.40 -1.02
C TYR A 156 -16.36 0.93 -2.17
N LEU A 157 -15.06 1.08 -1.92
CA LEU A 157 -14.05 1.41 -2.92
C LEU A 157 -13.07 0.24 -3.09
N PHE A 158 -12.55 0.06 -4.29
CA PHE A 158 -11.42 -0.84 -4.59
C PHE A 158 -10.09 -0.08 -4.58
N ARG A 159 -10.12 1.23 -4.89
CA ARG A 159 -8.96 2.13 -4.91
C ARG A 159 -9.37 3.54 -4.54
N ILE A 160 -8.39 4.39 -4.24
CA ILE A 160 -8.63 5.81 -3.96
C ILE A 160 -8.36 6.60 -5.26
N ASP A 161 -9.31 6.54 -6.19
CA ASP A 161 -9.26 7.25 -7.47
C ASP A 161 -9.86 8.66 -7.32
N LYS A 162 -9.01 9.70 -7.52
CA LYS A 162 -9.42 11.11 -7.39
C LYS A 162 -10.61 11.43 -8.27
N SER A 163 -10.54 11.11 -9.56
CA SER A 163 -11.58 11.47 -10.54
C SER A 163 -12.91 10.77 -10.29
N PHE A 164 -12.87 9.52 -9.83
CA PHE A 164 -14.08 8.80 -9.42
C PHE A 164 -14.73 9.47 -8.21
N ILE A 165 -13.96 9.79 -7.17
CA ILE A 165 -14.48 10.40 -5.93
C ILE A 165 -15.01 11.81 -6.20
N GLU A 166 -14.31 12.62 -6.99
CA GLU A 166 -14.76 13.95 -7.41
C GLU A 166 -16.08 13.89 -8.18
N SER A 167 -16.22 12.96 -9.13
CA SER A 167 -17.44 12.76 -9.90
C SER A 167 -18.58 12.28 -9.04
N GLU A 168 -18.33 11.33 -8.14
CA GLU A 168 -19.31 10.71 -7.27
C GLU A 168 -19.86 11.68 -6.21
N ALA A 169 -19.00 12.56 -5.66
CA ALA A 169 -19.36 13.51 -4.64
C ALA A 169 -19.72 14.92 -5.19
N GLY A 170 -19.43 15.19 -6.46
CA GLY A 170 -19.63 16.51 -7.08
C GLY A 170 -18.71 17.59 -6.52
N VAL A 171 -17.46 17.24 -6.19
CA VAL A 171 -16.50 18.12 -5.50
C VAL A 171 -15.19 18.20 -6.28
N VAL A 172 -14.30 19.12 -5.88
CA VAL A 172 -12.92 19.20 -6.32
C VAL A 172 -12.03 18.89 -5.13
N LEU A 173 -11.03 18.00 -5.32
CA LEU A 173 -10.10 17.57 -4.29
C LEU A 173 -8.69 18.11 -4.56
N PRO A 174 -7.86 18.31 -3.51
CA PRO A 174 -6.43 18.64 -3.70
C PRO A 174 -5.67 17.48 -4.35
N GLU A 175 -4.41 17.70 -4.73
CA GLU A 175 -3.58 16.69 -5.42
C GLU A 175 -3.18 15.49 -4.55
N PHE A 176 -3.29 15.63 -3.23
CA PHE A 176 -2.99 14.58 -2.27
C PHE A 176 -4.19 14.33 -1.37
N TYR A 177 -4.33 13.10 -0.89
CA TYR A 177 -5.17 12.80 0.25
C TYR A 177 -4.31 12.58 1.51
N ILE A 178 -4.93 12.61 2.68
CA ILE A 178 -4.23 12.45 3.97
C ILE A 178 -4.49 11.06 4.53
N VAL A 179 -3.45 10.39 5.01
CA VAL A 179 -3.55 9.20 5.88
C VAL A 179 -3.24 9.62 7.29
N LEU A 180 -4.16 9.41 8.22
CA LEU A 180 -3.94 9.75 9.62
C LEU A 180 -2.89 8.82 10.25
N ILE A 181 -2.04 9.43 11.08
CA ILE A 181 -1.01 8.73 11.84
C ILE A 181 -1.25 8.80 13.36
N ASP A 182 -2.20 9.61 13.78
CA ASP A 182 -2.54 9.83 15.18
C ASP A 182 -4.03 10.18 15.28
N ASP A 183 -4.68 9.72 16.37
CA ASP A 183 -6.09 9.96 16.66
C ASP A 183 -7.03 9.61 15.48
N CYS A 184 -6.98 8.38 15.03
CA CYS A 184 -7.71 7.88 13.84
C CYS A 184 -9.22 7.73 14.07
N GLY A 185 -9.68 7.93 15.29
CA GLY A 185 -11.07 7.82 15.69
C GLY A 185 -11.35 6.61 16.59
N SER A 186 -12.51 6.60 17.25
CA SER A 186 -12.89 5.50 18.14
C SER A 186 -13.20 4.23 17.34
N GLY A 187 -12.53 3.12 17.66
CA GLY A 187 -12.69 1.84 16.97
C GLY A 187 -11.99 1.78 15.61
N VAL A 188 -11.12 2.74 15.31
CA VAL A 188 -10.29 2.75 14.09
C VAL A 188 -8.83 2.62 14.48
N GLU A 189 -8.11 1.69 13.87
CA GLU A 189 -6.67 1.54 14.07
C GLU A 189 -5.91 2.39 13.06
N CYS A 190 -4.97 3.22 13.55
CA CYS A 190 -4.13 4.03 12.68
C CYS A 190 -3.23 3.12 11.82
N ILE A 191 -3.07 3.49 10.55
CA ILE A 191 -2.20 2.76 9.63
C ILE A 191 -0.76 3.22 9.89
N ASN A 192 0.11 2.28 10.23
CA ASN A 192 1.53 2.55 10.28
C ASN A 192 2.14 2.37 8.88
N LEU A 193 2.39 3.48 8.18
CA LEU A 193 3.00 3.46 6.86
C LEU A 193 4.49 3.09 6.88
N GLU A 194 5.12 3.13 8.05
CA GLU A 194 6.53 2.78 8.25
C GLU A 194 6.72 1.26 8.41
N GLU A 195 5.65 0.53 8.72
CA GLU A 195 5.71 -0.93 8.70
C GLU A 195 5.73 -1.43 7.26
N PRO A 196 6.74 -2.22 6.90
CA PRO A 196 6.76 -2.83 5.57
C PRO A 196 5.49 -3.63 5.39
N TYR A 197 4.83 -3.49 4.24
CA TYR A 197 3.75 -4.38 3.83
C TYR A 197 4.20 -5.82 4.11
N ASP A 198 3.39 -6.57 4.87
CA ASP A 198 3.72 -7.83 5.56
C ASP A 198 4.04 -9.01 4.58
N ALA A 199 4.58 -8.71 3.42
CA ALA A 199 5.04 -9.71 2.47
C ALA A 199 6.52 -10.02 2.75
N PRO A 200 6.85 -11.24 3.21
CA PRO A 200 8.22 -11.61 3.53
C PRO A 200 9.06 -11.85 2.26
N HIS A 201 9.18 -10.82 1.42
CA HIS A 201 9.85 -10.87 0.11
C HIS A 201 11.24 -11.47 0.19
N LEU A 202 12.02 -11.09 1.21
CA LEU A 202 13.37 -11.62 1.41
C LEU A 202 13.35 -13.13 1.68
N SER A 203 12.42 -13.63 2.50
CA SER A 203 12.25 -15.05 2.79
C SER A 203 11.88 -15.84 1.53
N TYR A 204 10.96 -15.30 0.72
CA TYR A 204 10.60 -15.91 -0.56
C TYR A 204 11.76 -15.89 -1.57
N ALA A 205 12.58 -14.84 -1.60
CA ALA A 205 13.76 -14.80 -2.45
C ALA A 205 14.73 -15.94 -2.12
N PHE A 206 15.01 -16.17 -0.83
CA PHE A 206 15.84 -17.30 -0.38
C PHE A 206 15.20 -18.64 -0.69
N GLN A 207 13.89 -18.78 -0.55
CA GLN A 207 13.18 -20.02 -0.86
C GLN A 207 13.30 -20.39 -2.35
N TRP A 208 13.10 -19.45 -3.25
CA TRP A 208 13.25 -19.65 -4.70
C TRP A 208 14.69 -19.97 -5.08
N ALA A 209 15.68 -19.28 -4.50
CA ALA A 209 17.09 -19.59 -4.71
C ALA A 209 17.44 -21.01 -4.24
N PHE A 210 16.92 -21.44 -3.09
CA PHE A 210 17.10 -22.78 -2.57
C PHE A 210 16.49 -23.84 -3.50
N PHE A 211 15.29 -23.62 -4.02
CA PHE A 211 14.68 -24.54 -4.99
C PHE A 211 15.49 -24.63 -6.29
N ALA A 212 16.01 -23.50 -6.79
CA ALA A 212 16.89 -23.48 -7.95
C ALA A 212 18.13 -24.33 -7.71
N LEU A 213 18.78 -24.21 -6.55
CA LEU A 213 19.95 -24.96 -6.16
C LEU A 213 19.65 -26.47 -6.09
N CYS A 214 18.60 -26.85 -5.36
CA CYS A 214 18.21 -28.26 -5.22
C CYS A 214 17.89 -28.90 -6.57
N LEU A 215 17.13 -28.23 -7.41
CA LEU A 215 16.78 -28.73 -8.74
C LEU A 215 18.02 -28.87 -9.63
N THR A 216 18.94 -27.90 -9.57
CA THR A 216 20.23 -27.98 -10.30
C THR A 216 20.99 -29.22 -9.91
N ILE A 217 21.15 -29.51 -8.62
CA ILE A 217 21.85 -30.71 -8.13
C ILE A 217 21.19 -31.98 -8.64
N VAL A 218 19.84 -32.06 -8.58
CA VAL A 218 19.08 -33.22 -9.07
C VAL A 218 19.26 -33.43 -10.57
N VAL A 219 19.17 -32.37 -11.38
CA VAL A 219 19.33 -32.42 -12.84
C VAL A 219 20.73 -32.87 -13.22
N LEU A 220 21.77 -32.32 -12.59
CA LEU A 220 23.16 -32.67 -12.83
C LEU A 220 23.46 -34.12 -12.44
N ARG A 221 22.94 -34.54 -11.27
CA ARG A 221 23.12 -35.94 -10.81
C ARG A 221 22.42 -36.93 -11.72
N ARG A 222 21.21 -36.66 -12.15
CA ARG A 222 20.43 -37.52 -13.04
C ARG A 222 21.11 -37.73 -14.39
N ASN A 223 21.89 -36.74 -14.81
CA ASN A 223 22.66 -36.79 -16.06
C ASN A 223 24.12 -37.23 -15.88
N ASN A 224 24.49 -37.78 -14.72
CA ASN A 224 25.84 -38.27 -14.36
C ASN A 224 26.96 -37.21 -14.48
N LEU A 225 26.58 -35.91 -14.37
CA LEU A 225 27.55 -34.81 -14.38
C LEU A 225 28.19 -34.56 -13.01
N ILE A 226 27.53 -35.02 -11.94
CA ILE A 226 28.05 -35.01 -10.56
C ILE A 226 27.93 -36.42 -9.98
N THR A 227 29.06 -36.95 -9.47
CA THR A 227 29.11 -38.21 -8.74
C THR A 227 29.66 -37.97 -7.33
N TRP A 228 28.96 -38.47 -6.32
CA TRP A 228 29.52 -38.50 -4.97
C TRP A 228 30.44 -39.71 -4.87
N LYS A 229 31.73 -39.49 -4.62
CA LYS A 229 32.61 -40.59 -4.23
C LYS A 229 32.08 -41.17 -2.92
N LYS A 230 31.78 -42.46 -2.93
CA LYS A 230 31.54 -43.26 -1.72
C LYS A 230 32.81 -43.33 -0.89
#